data_27fba39a44421ddd94db3286cbc5b317
#
_entry.id   27fba39a44421ddd94db3286cbc5b317
#
_cell.length_a   1.000
_cell.length_b   1.000
_cell.length_c   1.000
_cell.angle_alpha   90.00
_cell.angle_beta   90.00
_cell.angle_gamma   90.00
#
_symmetry.space_group_name_H-M   'P 1'
#
loop_
_entity.id
_entity.type
_entity.pdbx_description
1 polymer ?
#
loop_
_entity_poly.entity_id
_entity_poly.type
_entity_poly.pdbx_seq_one_letter_code
_entity_poly.pdbx_strand_id
1 'polypeptide(L)'
;MDELRELCPWDKKQTMQTLRHLTIEETYELGDAILDKDLQEVKKELGDVLLHIVFYAKIGSETNDFDIGDVLTSVCEKLIHRHPHIYGDVKVKDEEEVKRNWEKLKLKEGNKSVLEGVPKSLPA
;
A
#
# COMPACT_ATOMS: atom_id res chain seq x y z
N MET A 1 -17.26 -1.89 -5.79
CA MET A 1 -17.30 -0.79 -4.78
C MET A 1 -18.29 0.31 -5.14
N ASP A 2 -18.46 0.62 -6.41
CA ASP A 2 -19.40 1.67 -6.83
C ASP A 2 -20.82 1.43 -6.32
N GLU A 3 -21.32 0.21 -6.47
CA GLU A 3 -22.65 -0.14 -6.01
C GLU A 3 -22.79 -0.05 -4.48
N LEU A 4 -21.80 -0.52 -3.76
CA LEU A 4 -21.80 -0.45 -2.29
C LEU A 4 -21.77 1.00 -1.82
N ARG A 5 -20.97 1.82 -2.46
CA ARG A 5 -20.85 3.23 -2.14
C ARG A 5 -22.14 3.99 -2.39
N GLU A 6 -22.89 3.58 -3.39
CA GLU A 6 -24.16 4.19 -3.75
C GLU A 6 -25.34 3.67 -2.93
N LEU A 7 -25.37 2.35 -2.68
CA LEU A 7 -26.58 1.69 -2.20
C LEU A 7 -26.53 1.25 -0.73
N CYS A 8 -25.34 0.96 -0.19
CA CYS A 8 -25.24 0.51 1.20
C CYS A 8 -25.17 1.71 2.15
N PRO A 9 -26.09 1.85 3.09
CA PRO A 9 -26.07 2.98 4.04
C PRO A 9 -24.79 3.08 4.88
N TRP A 10 -24.18 1.97 5.23
CA TRP A 10 -22.92 1.98 5.98
C TRP A 10 -21.75 2.40 5.11
N ASP A 11 -21.59 1.78 3.94
CA ASP A 11 -20.49 2.10 3.01
C ASP A 11 -20.57 3.56 2.54
N LYS A 12 -21.79 4.05 2.31
CA LYS A 12 -22.03 5.41 1.86
C LYS A 12 -21.54 6.47 2.85
N LYS A 13 -21.58 6.17 4.14
CA LYS A 13 -21.20 7.12 5.21
C LYS A 13 -19.71 7.14 5.51
N GLN A 14 -18.96 6.16 5.03
CA GLN A 14 -17.55 6.05 5.40
C GLN A 14 -16.70 7.13 4.74
N THR A 15 -15.69 7.56 5.47
CA THR A 15 -14.64 8.47 5.01
C THR A 15 -13.29 7.79 5.23
N MET A 16 -12.21 8.36 4.70
CA MET A 16 -10.87 7.84 4.97
C MET A 16 -10.60 7.81 6.47
N GLN A 17 -11.03 8.82 7.19
CA GLN A 17 -10.84 8.94 8.63
C GLN A 17 -11.62 7.86 9.40
N THR A 18 -12.86 7.58 9.00
CA THR A 18 -13.66 6.55 9.70
C THR A 18 -13.17 5.13 9.42
N LEU A 19 -12.53 4.90 8.27
CA LEU A 19 -12.00 3.59 7.91
C LEU A 19 -10.60 3.34 8.48
N ARG A 20 -9.89 4.39 8.85
CA ARG A 20 -8.47 4.30 9.23
C ARG A 20 -8.20 3.24 10.31
N HIS A 21 -8.94 3.28 11.41
CA HIS A 21 -8.72 2.32 12.50
C HIS A 21 -9.06 0.88 12.09
N LEU A 22 -10.06 0.69 11.24
CA LEU A 22 -10.42 -0.63 10.72
C LEU A 22 -9.31 -1.21 9.86
N THR A 23 -8.65 -0.37 9.06
CA THR A 23 -7.50 -0.77 8.23
C THR A 23 -6.34 -1.22 9.11
N ILE A 24 -6.06 -0.50 10.19
CA ILE A 24 -5.02 -0.87 11.15
C ILE A 24 -5.33 -2.21 11.78
N GLU A 25 -6.58 -2.43 12.21
CA GLU A 25 -7.03 -3.71 12.75
C GLU A 25 -6.82 -4.86 11.75
N GLU A 26 -7.18 -4.66 10.49
CA GLU A 26 -7.01 -5.68 9.46
C GLU A 26 -5.54 -6.02 9.22
N THR A 27 -4.65 -5.04 9.29
CA THR A 27 -3.21 -5.33 9.15
C THR A 27 -2.66 -6.12 10.33
N TYR A 28 -3.13 -5.88 11.53
CA TYR A 28 -2.78 -6.70 12.70
C TYR A 28 -3.33 -8.13 12.57
N GLU A 29 -4.57 -8.27 12.13
CA GLU A 29 -5.16 -9.60 11.90
C GLU A 29 -4.39 -10.39 10.84
N LEU A 30 -3.95 -9.72 9.77
CA LEU A 30 -3.10 -10.33 8.77
C LEU A 30 -1.78 -10.78 9.40
N GLY A 31 -1.16 -9.92 10.20
CA GLY A 31 0.08 -10.25 10.90
C GLY A 31 -0.07 -11.48 11.80
N ASP A 32 -1.14 -11.55 12.55
CA ASP A 32 -1.43 -12.71 13.42
C ASP A 32 -1.64 -13.99 12.61
N ALA A 33 -2.37 -13.91 11.51
CA ALA A 33 -2.60 -15.07 10.64
C ALA A 33 -1.28 -15.61 10.05
N ILE A 34 -0.35 -14.72 9.71
CA ILE A 34 0.98 -15.10 9.22
C ILE A 34 1.77 -15.81 10.33
N LEU A 35 1.77 -15.26 11.55
CA LEU A 35 2.45 -15.87 12.70
C LEU A 35 1.88 -17.26 13.03
N ASP A 36 0.57 -17.42 12.94
CA ASP A 36 -0.12 -18.68 13.20
C ASP A 36 0.06 -19.69 12.06
N LYS A 37 0.65 -19.29 10.95
CA LYS A 37 0.83 -20.13 9.76
C LYS A 37 -0.47 -20.68 9.20
N ASP A 38 -1.57 -19.97 9.41
CA ASP A 38 -2.89 -20.33 8.91
C ASP A 38 -3.11 -19.67 7.53
N LEU A 39 -2.76 -20.38 6.47
CA LEU A 39 -2.80 -19.85 5.10
C LEU A 39 -4.22 -19.53 4.62
N GLN A 40 -5.22 -20.23 5.12
CA GLN A 40 -6.61 -19.91 4.78
C GLN A 40 -7.04 -18.59 5.38
N GLU A 41 -6.62 -18.34 6.62
CA GLU A 41 -6.86 -17.07 7.28
C GLU A 41 -6.04 -15.94 6.64
N VAL A 42 -4.81 -16.20 6.24
CA VAL A 42 -3.99 -15.24 5.49
C VAL A 42 -4.71 -14.80 4.21
N LYS A 43 -5.24 -15.75 3.46
CA LYS A 43 -6.00 -15.46 2.23
C LYS A 43 -7.18 -14.54 2.51
N LYS A 44 -7.95 -14.84 3.56
CA LYS A 44 -9.11 -14.04 3.97
C LYS A 44 -8.70 -12.62 4.36
N GLU A 45 -7.66 -12.48 5.18
CA GLU A 45 -7.20 -11.17 5.65
C GLU A 45 -6.60 -10.34 4.51
N LEU A 46 -5.94 -10.98 3.54
CA LEU A 46 -5.48 -10.29 2.34
C LEU A 46 -6.65 -9.69 1.55
N GLY A 47 -7.76 -10.43 1.45
CA GLY A 47 -8.98 -9.92 0.83
C GLY A 47 -9.53 -8.70 1.56
N ASP A 48 -9.54 -8.73 2.89
CA ASP A 48 -10.03 -7.63 3.71
C ASP A 48 -9.15 -6.38 3.56
N VAL A 49 -7.82 -6.55 3.54
CA VAL A 49 -6.89 -5.44 3.28
C VAL A 49 -7.11 -4.87 1.87
N LEU A 50 -7.25 -5.75 0.87
CA LEU A 50 -7.51 -5.33 -0.49
C LEU A 50 -8.82 -4.55 -0.61
N LEU A 51 -9.87 -4.99 0.10
CA LEU A 51 -11.13 -4.27 0.16
C LEU A 51 -10.94 -2.83 0.63
N HIS A 52 -10.13 -2.63 1.66
CA HIS A 52 -9.84 -1.28 2.17
C HIS A 52 -9.10 -0.44 1.13
N ILE A 53 -8.15 -1.04 0.41
CA ILE A 53 -7.42 -0.33 -0.66
C ILE A 53 -8.41 0.16 -1.74
N VAL A 54 -9.29 -0.72 -2.19
CA VAL A 54 -10.31 -0.37 -3.19
C VAL A 54 -11.27 0.69 -2.65
N PHE A 55 -11.63 0.59 -1.38
CA PHE A 55 -12.52 1.54 -0.73
C PHE A 55 -11.92 2.95 -0.69
N TYR A 56 -10.67 3.07 -0.24
CA TYR A 56 -9.97 4.36 -0.23
C TYR A 56 -9.83 4.94 -1.63
N ALA A 57 -9.53 4.09 -2.62
CA ALA A 57 -9.41 4.54 -4.00
C ALA A 57 -10.76 5.06 -4.54
N LYS A 58 -11.86 4.42 -4.16
CA LYS A 58 -13.19 4.90 -4.52
C LYS A 58 -13.48 6.27 -3.90
N ILE A 59 -13.19 6.42 -2.61
CA ILE A 59 -13.36 7.71 -1.92
C ILE A 59 -12.51 8.80 -2.60
N GLY A 60 -11.24 8.49 -2.89
CA GLY A 60 -10.35 9.43 -3.58
C GLY A 60 -10.86 9.83 -4.95
N SER A 61 -11.52 8.92 -5.66
CA SER A 61 -12.10 9.22 -6.98
C SER A 61 -13.29 10.16 -6.92
N GLU A 62 -14.02 10.15 -5.81
CA GLU A 62 -15.19 11.02 -5.64
C GLU A 62 -14.82 12.49 -5.55
N THR A 63 -13.62 12.80 -5.14
CA THR A 63 -13.08 14.16 -5.08
C THR A 63 -12.07 14.46 -6.19
N ASN A 64 -11.95 13.57 -7.17
CA ASN A 64 -11.01 13.67 -8.28
C ASN A 64 -9.53 13.78 -7.87
N ASP A 65 -9.18 13.24 -6.70
CA ASP A 65 -7.81 13.24 -6.23
C ASP A 65 -7.00 12.09 -6.83
N PHE A 66 -7.56 10.89 -6.84
CA PHE A 66 -6.97 9.69 -7.45
C PHE A 66 -8.02 8.58 -7.55
N ASP A 67 -7.74 7.57 -8.34
CA ASP A 67 -8.55 6.35 -8.45
C ASP A 67 -7.66 5.10 -8.29
N ILE A 68 -8.28 3.93 -8.42
CA ILE A 68 -7.54 2.67 -8.27
C ILE A 68 -6.47 2.51 -9.36
N GLY A 69 -6.72 3.01 -10.56
CA GLY A 69 -5.71 3.00 -11.63
C GLY A 69 -4.48 3.80 -11.25
N ASP A 70 -4.67 4.96 -10.62
CA ASP A 70 -3.56 5.81 -10.16
C ASP A 70 -2.75 5.11 -9.07
N VAL A 71 -3.42 4.43 -8.13
CA VAL A 71 -2.76 3.67 -7.07
C VAL A 71 -1.88 2.57 -7.67
N LEU A 72 -2.43 1.80 -8.60
CA LEU A 72 -1.73 0.70 -9.25
C LEU A 72 -0.57 1.20 -10.11
N THR A 73 -0.77 2.25 -10.89
CA THR A 73 0.27 2.85 -11.72
C THR A 73 1.42 3.35 -10.86
N SER A 74 1.11 4.05 -9.77
CA SER A 74 2.11 4.58 -8.86
C SER A 74 3.01 3.48 -8.28
N VAL A 75 2.42 2.40 -7.79
CA VAL A 75 3.22 1.30 -7.22
C VAL A 75 4.02 0.56 -8.29
N CYS A 76 3.46 0.37 -9.47
CA CYS A 76 4.18 -0.28 -10.58
C CYS A 76 5.37 0.56 -11.06
N GLU A 77 5.18 1.85 -11.24
CA GLU A 77 6.25 2.75 -11.63
C GLU A 77 7.37 2.78 -10.60
N LYS A 78 7.00 2.80 -9.32
CA LYS A 78 7.98 2.74 -8.23
C LYS A 78 8.80 1.45 -8.29
N LEU A 79 8.14 0.32 -8.47
CA LEU A 79 8.80 -0.99 -8.54
C LEU A 79 9.75 -1.08 -9.74
N ILE A 80 9.33 -0.60 -10.90
CA ILE A 80 10.16 -0.60 -12.10
C ILE A 80 11.39 0.28 -11.88
N HIS A 81 11.19 1.47 -11.35
CA HIS A 81 12.27 2.42 -11.08
C HIS A 81 13.28 1.89 -10.05
N ARG A 82 12.78 1.21 -9.00
CA ARG A 82 13.61 0.67 -7.91
C ARG A 82 14.25 -0.67 -8.22
N HIS A 83 13.97 -1.25 -9.37
CA HIS A 83 14.54 -2.51 -9.80
C HIS A 83 15.24 -2.37 -11.16
N PRO A 84 16.24 -1.45 -11.27
CA PRO A 84 16.95 -1.26 -12.54
C PRO A 84 17.77 -2.48 -12.93
N HIS A 85 18.03 -3.39 -12.01
CA HIS A 85 18.69 -4.67 -12.27
C HIS A 85 17.77 -5.68 -12.96
N ILE A 86 16.45 -5.44 -12.93
CA ILE A 86 15.46 -6.28 -13.63
C ILE A 86 14.98 -5.58 -14.92
N TYR A 87 14.64 -4.30 -14.84
CA TYR A 87 14.01 -3.55 -15.92
C TYR A 87 14.95 -2.58 -16.64
N GLY A 88 16.21 -2.54 -16.24
CA GLY A 88 17.24 -1.68 -16.82
C GLY A 88 18.55 -2.43 -16.99
N ASP A 89 19.64 -1.68 -17.05
CA ASP A 89 20.99 -2.21 -17.37
C ASP A 89 21.87 -2.43 -16.14
N VAL A 90 21.40 -2.08 -14.96
CA VAL A 90 22.16 -2.22 -13.72
C VAL A 90 22.30 -3.70 -13.36
N LYS A 91 23.49 -4.11 -12.96
CA LYS A 91 23.75 -5.47 -12.50
C LYS A 91 24.00 -5.49 -11.00
N VAL A 92 23.45 -6.47 -10.33
CA VAL A 92 23.64 -6.69 -8.90
C VAL A 92 24.02 -8.13 -8.69
N LYS A 93 24.86 -8.39 -7.67
CA LYS A 93 25.31 -9.75 -7.38
C LYS A 93 24.58 -10.39 -6.21
N ASP A 94 23.99 -9.60 -5.31
CA ASP A 94 23.31 -10.12 -4.12
C ASP A 94 22.25 -9.15 -3.59
N GLU A 95 21.54 -9.60 -2.57
CA GLU A 95 20.49 -8.86 -1.90
C GLU A 95 20.98 -7.57 -1.25
N GLU A 96 22.18 -7.58 -0.69
CA GLU A 96 22.75 -6.39 -0.04
C GLU A 96 22.97 -5.26 -1.02
N GLU A 97 23.40 -5.58 -2.22
CA GLU A 97 23.58 -4.57 -3.29
C GLU A 97 22.24 -4.00 -3.76
N VAL A 98 21.21 -4.82 -3.84
CA VAL A 98 19.85 -4.37 -4.15
C VAL A 98 19.37 -3.37 -3.10
N LYS A 99 19.55 -3.68 -1.82
CA LYS A 99 19.14 -2.79 -0.73
C LYS A 99 19.89 -1.46 -0.75
N ARG A 100 21.18 -1.47 -1.02
CA ARG A 100 21.97 -0.25 -1.14
C ARG A 100 21.49 0.63 -2.30
N ASN A 101 21.14 0.01 -3.42
CA ASN A 101 20.60 0.73 -4.57
C ASN A 101 19.25 1.36 -4.25
N TRP A 102 18.40 0.67 -3.52
CA TRP A 102 17.11 1.22 -3.10
C TRP A 102 17.27 2.50 -2.28
N GLU A 103 18.21 2.51 -1.33
CA GLU A 103 18.46 3.69 -0.51
C GLU A 103 18.92 4.88 -1.36
N LYS A 104 19.80 4.63 -2.33
CA LYS A 104 20.26 5.67 -3.25
C LYS A 104 19.13 6.21 -4.12
N LEU A 105 18.27 5.32 -4.61
CA LEU A 105 17.15 5.70 -5.46
C LEU A 105 16.09 6.49 -4.70
N LYS A 106 15.81 6.11 -3.45
CA LYS A 106 14.89 6.86 -2.58
C LYS A 106 15.37 8.29 -2.37
N LEU A 107 16.66 8.49 -2.16
CA LEU A 107 17.23 9.83 -2.01
C LEU A 107 17.10 10.67 -3.27
N LYS A 108 17.27 10.05 -4.44
CA LYS A 108 17.14 10.73 -5.74
C LYS A 108 15.69 11.06 -6.11
N GLU A 109 14.73 10.34 -5.58
CA GLU A 109 13.30 10.54 -5.88
C GLU A 109 12.73 11.83 -5.29
N GLY A 110 13.58 12.71 -4.79
CA GLY A 110 13.16 14.00 -4.26
C GLY A 110 12.69 13.96 -2.82
N ASN A 111 12.84 12.82 -2.16
CA ASN A 111 12.65 12.76 -0.73
C ASN A 111 13.78 13.53 -0.07
N LYS A 112 13.43 14.64 0.55
CA LYS A 112 14.39 15.61 1.05
C LYS A 112 15.11 15.11 2.29
N SER A 113 14.58 14.10 2.96
CA SER A 113 15.23 13.46 4.08
C SER A 113 14.66 12.08 4.30
N VAL A 114 15.44 11.22 4.97
CA VAL A 114 14.99 9.88 5.38
C VAL A 114 13.78 9.97 6.31
N LEU A 115 13.70 11.03 7.12
CA LEU A 115 12.60 11.24 8.06
C LEU A 115 11.25 11.46 7.36
N GLU A 116 11.24 12.02 6.17
CA GLU A 116 10.01 12.22 5.41
C GLU A 116 9.38 10.90 4.96
N GLY A 117 10.17 9.85 4.86
CA GLY A 117 9.68 8.53 4.51
C GLY A 117 9.13 7.74 5.69
N VAL A 118 9.22 8.26 6.91
CA VAL A 118 8.76 7.57 8.11
C VAL A 118 7.29 7.91 8.37
N PRO A 119 6.38 6.92 8.37
CA PRO A 119 4.97 7.18 8.68
C PRO A 119 4.81 7.72 10.09
N LYS A 120 4.01 8.78 10.22
CA LYS A 120 3.73 9.39 11.53
C LYS A 120 2.98 8.47 12.48
N SER A 121 2.32 7.45 11.95
CA SER A 121 1.52 6.50 12.71
C SER A 121 2.29 5.27 13.15
N LEU A 122 3.59 5.18 12.89
CA LEU A 122 4.36 4.06 13.39
C LEU A 122 4.36 4.03 14.91
N PRO A 123 4.14 2.86 15.51
CA PRO A 123 4.30 2.72 16.95
C PRO A 123 5.73 3.08 17.35
N ALA A 124 5.85 3.81 18.42
CA ALA A 124 7.15 4.19 18.94
C ALA A 124 7.92 2.97 19.46
#